data_5a8a746b891fce5ecf03a2305df6a2cd
#
_entry.id   5a8a746b891fce5ecf03a2305df6a2cd
#
_cell.length_a   1.000
_cell.length_b   1.000
_cell.length_c   1.000
_cell.angle_alpha   90.00
_cell.angle_beta   90.00
_cell.angle_gamma   90.00
#
_symmetry.space_group_name_H-M   'P 1'
#
loop_
_entity.id
_entity.type
_entity.pdbx_description
1 polymer ?
#
loop_
_entity_poly.entity_id
_entity_poly.type
_entity_poly.pdbx_seq_one_letter_code
_entity_poly.pdbx_strand_id
1 'polypeptide(L)'
;MNRDALFCDGTQDYVIPAEPEKNEKITLRFRTAHNDVEEVSLLTENRSYAMWKISAGDEFDFYEIEWQLGSEPFRYSFEIKSGEQIWFYNRYGVSDRREDYYAYMIVPGFKTPEWAKGAVMYQIFVDRFCNGDPDNDVEDGEYIYIGAPSRKIKDWNQVPEALDIRNFYGGDLQGVLDKLDYLQDLGIEVIYFNPLFVSPSNHKYDIQDYDYIDPHYGKIVADGGETLPEGASDNIHATKYQKKV
;
A
#
# COMPACT_ATOMS: atom_id res chain seq x y z
N MET A 1 -19.31 22.83 -17.07
CA MET A 1 -18.53 22.41 -15.88
C MET A 1 -17.32 21.60 -16.32
N ASN A 2 -16.14 22.03 -15.94
CA ASN A 2 -14.87 21.32 -16.17
C ASN A 2 -14.65 20.28 -15.06
N ARG A 3 -14.87 19.02 -15.37
CA ARG A 3 -14.76 17.93 -14.37
C ARG A 3 -13.34 17.69 -13.89
N ASP A 4 -12.34 17.96 -14.73
CA ASP A 4 -10.93 17.75 -14.39
C ASP A 4 -10.41 18.80 -13.38
N ALA A 5 -11.11 19.91 -13.24
CA ALA A 5 -10.79 20.94 -12.28
C ALA A 5 -11.43 20.71 -10.89
N LEU A 6 -12.42 19.83 -10.80
CA LEU A 6 -13.02 19.43 -9.53
C LEU A 6 -12.01 18.61 -8.74
N PHE A 7 -11.67 19.06 -7.52
CA PHE A 7 -10.61 18.39 -6.78
C PHE A 7 -10.71 18.58 -5.26
N CYS A 8 -10.50 17.49 -4.57
CA CYS A 8 -10.17 17.39 -3.16
C CYS A 8 -9.45 16.04 -2.97
N ASP A 9 -8.33 16.02 -2.28
CA ASP A 9 -7.59 14.79 -1.96
C ASP A 9 -7.55 14.46 -0.47
N GLY A 10 -8.15 15.33 0.36
CA GLY A 10 -8.17 15.16 1.81
C GLY A 10 -6.84 15.46 2.51
N THR A 11 -5.86 16.03 1.79
CA THR A 11 -4.58 16.47 2.38
C THR A 11 -4.71 17.76 3.17
N GLN A 12 -3.61 18.26 3.73
CA GLN A 12 -3.54 19.52 4.49
C GLN A 12 -4.00 20.75 3.71
N ASP A 13 -4.04 20.68 2.39
CA ASP A 13 -4.54 21.79 1.56
C ASP A 13 -6.08 21.82 1.52
N TYR A 14 -6.73 20.72 1.84
CA TYR A 14 -8.18 20.53 1.78
C TYR A 14 -8.84 20.20 3.11
N VAL A 15 -8.07 19.79 4.11
CA VAL A 15 -8.50 19.54 5.49
C VAL A 15 -7.54 20.27 6.43
N ILE A 16 -7.99 21.31 7.10
CA ILE A 16 -7.14 22.20 7.90
C ILE A 16 -7.67 22.28 9.34
N PRO A 17 -6.91 21.77 10.32
CA PRO A 17 -5.65 21.00 10.19
C PRO A 17 -5.86 19.61 9.61
N ALA A 18 -4.81 19.03 8.99
CA ALA A 18 -4.88 17.73 8.33
C ALA A 18 -5.13 16.55 9.28
N GLU A 19 -4.62 16.64 10.48
CA GLU A 19 -4.77 15.65 11.55
C GLU A 19 -5.43 16.27 12.78
N PRO A 20 -6.74 16.53 12.73
CA PRO A 20 -7.44 17.27 13.77
C PRO A 20 -7.61 16.44 15.04
N GLU A 21 -7.66 17.14 16.18
CA GLU A 21 -8.01 16.57 17.46
C GLU A 21 -9.51 16.29 17.57
N LYS A 22 -9.88 15.51 18.59
CA LYS A 22 -11.30 15.32 18.93
C LYS A 22 -11.91 16.66 19.34
N ASN A 23 -13.12 16.91 18.85
CA ASN A 23 -13.85 18.14 19.10
C ASN A 23 -13.14 19.42 18.61
N GLU A 24 -12.27 19.29 17.63
CA GLU A 24 -11.62 20.45 17.00
C GLU A 24 -12.46 21.00 15.87
N LYS A 25 -12.34 22.31 15.65
CA LYS A 25 -12.92 23.02 14.52
C LYS A 25 -11.95 22.94 13.34
N ILE A 26 -12.44 22.51 12.18
CA ILE A 26 -11.65 22.36 10.96
C ILE A 26 -12.21 23.20 9.83
N THR A 27 -11.40 23.48 8.83
CA THR A 27 -11.84 23.98 7.54
C THR A 27 -11.75 22.87 6.49
N LEU A 28 -12.84 22.64 5.79
CA LEU A 28 -12.88 21.75 4.62
C LEU A 28 -12.92 22.60 3.36
N ARG A 29 -12.11 22.21 2.38
CA ARG A 29 -11.95 22.93 1.12
C ARG A 29 -12.26 22.04 -0.08
N PHE A 30 -12.77 22.66 -1.14
CA PHE A 30 -13.00 22.02 -2.43
C PHE A 30 -12.62 22.99 -3.56
N ARG A 31 -12.01 22.46 -4.64
CA ARG A 31 -11.57 23.24 -5.79
C ARG A 31 -12.45 22.99 -7.01
N THR A 32 -12.71 24.06 -7.77
CA THR A 32 -13.37 24.01 -9.09
C THR A 32 -12.59 24.86 -10.09
N ALA A 33 -12.92 24.79 -11.40
CA ALA A 33 -12.48 25.81 -12.32
C ALA A 33 -13.10 27.17 -11.97
N HIS A 34 -12.43 28.25 -12.39
CA HIS A 34 -12.90 29.61 -12.10
C HIS A 34 -14.27 29.87 -12.74
N ASN A 35 -15.23 30.35 -11.93
CA ASN A 35 -16.61 30.67 -12.33
C ASN A 35 -17.36 29.57 -13.09
N ASP A 36 -17.06 28.29 -12.82
CA ASP A 36 -17.55 27.14 -13.59
C ASP A 36 -18.75 26.43 -12.95
N VAL A 37 -19.00 26.64 -11.66
CA VAL A 37 -20.11 26.02 -10.94
C VAL A 37 -20.88 27.06 -10.12
N GLU A 38 -22.16 26.81 -9.85
CA GLU A 38 -23.03 27.73 -9.13
C GLU A 38 -22.93 27.56 -7.62
N GLU A 39 -22.82 26.30 -7.17
CA GLU A 39 -22.83 25.97 -5.76
C GLU A 39 -22.01 24.71 -5.50
N VAL A 40 -21.29 24.71 -4.38
CA VAL A 40 -20.68 23.50 -3.81
C VAL A 40 -21.21 23.35 -2.39
N SER A 41 -21.60 22.14 -2.04
CA SER A 41 -22.09 21.82 -0.71
C SER A 41 -21.32 20.62 -0.12
N LEU A 42 -21.04 20.69 1.17
CA LEU A 42 -20.58 19.56 1.97
C LEU A 42 -21.76 18.61 2.23
N LEU A 43 -21.63 17.36 1.82
CA LEU A 43 -22.58 16.30 2.13
C LEU A 43 -22.11 15.52 3.34
N THR A 44 -22.98 15.39 4.31
CA THR A 44 -22.85 14.41 5.40
C THR A 44 -23.88 13.29 5.21
N GLU A 45 -23.90 12.32 6.11
CA GLU A 45 -24.85 11.21 6.03
C GLU A 45 -26.31 11.70 5.84
N ASN A 46 -26.70 12.73 6.54
CA ASN A 46 -28.10 13.16 6.66
C ASN A 46 -28.42 14.54 6.05
N ARG A 47 -27.43 15.35 5.71
CA ARG A 47 -27.64 16.74 5.31
C ARG A 47 -26.59 17.26 4.33
N SER A 48 -27.01 18.27 3.56
CA SER A 48 -26.16 19.09 2.71
C SER A 48 -25.98 20.49 3.36
N TYR A 49 -24.75 21.02 3.28
CA TYR A 49 -24.38 22.33 3.85
C TYR A 49 -23.63 23.13 2.80
N ALA A 50 -24.17 24.29 2.44
CA ALA A 50 -23.54 25.17 1.46
C ALA A 50 -22.15 25.61 1.91
N MET A 51 -21.21 25.59 0.98
CA MET A 51 -19.83 26.07 1.18
C MET A 51 -19.68 27.48 0.62
N TRP A 52 -18.79 28.27 1.23
CA TRP A 52 -18.53 29.64 0.75
C TRP A 52 -17.46 29.63 -0.33
N LYS A 53 -17.75 30.33 -1.43
CA LYS A 53 -16.81 30.52 -2.53
C LYS A 53 -15.74 31.52 -2.14
N ILE A 54 -14.47 31.10 -2.32
CA ILE A 54 -13.28 31.94 -2.18
C ILE A 54 -12.55 31.90 -3.52
N SER A 55 -12.36 33.02 -4.17
CA SER A 55 -11.57 33.11 -5.39
C SER A 55 -10.08 33.09 -5.05
N ALA A 56 -9.32 32.16 -5.65
CA ALA A 56 -7.89 32.02 -5.41
C ALA A 56 -7.01 32.41 -6.60
N GLY A 57 -7.57 32.95 -7.68
CA GLY A 57 -6.85 33.35 -8.89
C GLY A 57 -7.69 33.19 -10.16
N ASP A 58 -7.03 33.31 -11.31
CA ASP A 58 -7.73 33.30 -12.61
C ASP A 58 -8.09 31.88 -13.10
N GLU A 59 -7.50 30.83 -12.51
CA GLU A 59 -7.69 29.44 -12.97
C GLU A 59 -8.70 28.66 -12.13
N PHE A 60 -8.70 28.85 -10.80
CA PHE A 60 -9.49 28.05 -9.88
C PHE A 60 -10.24 28.89 -8.85
N ASP A 61 -11.42 28.39 -8.51
CA ASP A 61 -12.18 28.83 -7.33
C ASP A 61 -12.07 27.77 -6.23
N PHE A 62 -11.98 28.23 -5.00
CA PHE A 62 -12.06 27.37 -3.84
C PHE A 62 -13.35 27.64 -3.06
N TYR A 63 -13.92 26.58 -2.54
CA TYR A 63 -15.08 26.60 -1.67
C TYR A 63 -14.67 26.08 -0.31
N GLU A 64 -15.06 26.75 0.76
CA GLU A 64 -14.71 26.40 2.13
C GLU A 64 -15.92 26.32 3.03
N ILE A 65 -15.81 25.47 4.04
CA ILE A 65 -16.74 25.43 5.18
C ILE A 65 -15.98 25.14 6.45
N GLU A 66 -16.31 25.86 7.52
CA GLU A 66 -15.88 25.52 8.87
C GLU A 66 -16.77 24.43 9.44
N TRP A 67 -16.17 23.38 10.00
CA TRP A 67 -16.89 22.26 10.56
C TRP A 67 -16.41 21.94 11.97
N GLN A 68 -17.35 21.76 12.90
CA GLN A 68 -17.05 21.32 14.25
C GLN A 68 -17.06 19.80 14.28
N LEU A 69 -15.89 19.16 14.45
CA LEU A 69 -15.80 17.74 14.64
C LEU A 69 -16.35 17.32 16.01
N GLY A 70 -16.76 16.06 16.10
CA GLY A 70 -17.01 15.36 17.35
C GLY A 70 -15.83 14.46 17.74
N SER A 71 -16.11 13.42 18.53
CA SER A 71 -15.14 12.37 18.91
C SER A 71 -15.11 11.19 17.94
N GLU A 72 -16.17 11.02 17.16
CA GLU A 72 -16.38 9.88 16.28
C GLU A 72 -15.89 10.16 14.85
N PRO A 73 -15.58 9.12 14.05
CA PRO A 73 -15.21 9.28 12.65
C PRO A 73 -16.25 10.09 11.88
N PHE A 74 -15.79 11.11 11.17
CA PHE A 74 -16.63 12.00 10.37
C PHE A 74 -16.50 11.65 8.89
N ARG A 75 -17.62 11.30 8.25
CA ARG A 75 -17.70 10.98 6.82
C ARG A 75 -18.35 12.11 6.05
N TYR A 76 -17.77 12.45 4.88
CA TYR A 76 -18.25 13.51 4.03
C TYR A 76 -17.94 13.29 2.56
N SER A 77 -18.68 13.94 1.70
CA SER A 77 -18.45 14.09 0.26
C SER A 77 -18.91 15.47 -0.17
N PHE A 78 -18.90 15.76 -1.47
CA PHE A 78 -19.31 17.05 -1.99
C PHE A 78 -20.42 16.89 -3.02
N GLU A 79 -21.34 17.87 -3.03
CA GLU A 79 -22.37 18.04 -4.04
C GLU A 79 -22.05 19.33 -4.81
N ILE A 80 -22.08 19.25 -6.13
CA ILE A 80 -21.74 20.36 -7.03
C ILE A 80 -22.94 20.62 -7.94
N LYS A 81 -23.44 21.83 -7.94
CA LYS A 81 -24.51 22.27 -8.81
C LYS A 81 -23.98 23.10 -9.97
N SER A 82 -24.32 22.65 -11.18
CA SER A 82 -23.97 23.35 -12.42
C SER A 82 -25.18 23.35 -13.37
N GLY A 83 -25.86 24.48 -13.50
CA GLY A 83 -27.14 24.60 -14.18
C GLY A 83 -28.23 23.76 -13.52
N GLU A 84 -28.90 22.93 -14.33
CA GLU A 84 -29.92 22.01 -13.85
C GLU A 84 -29.34 20.65 -13.38
N GLN A 85 -28.01 20.47 -13.45
CA GLN A 85 -27.33 19.23 -13.12
C GLN A 85 -26.73 19.27 -11.75
N ILE A 86 -26.84 18.14 -11.02
CA ILE A 86 -26.19 17.89 -9.74
C ILE A 86 -25.14 16.80 -9.93
N TRP A 87 -23.95 17.08 -9.45
CA TRP A 87 -22.80 16.16 -9.47
C TRP A 87 -22.35 15.90 -8.05
N PHE A 88 -21.70 14.76 -7.84
CA PHE A 88 -21.13 14.35 -6.56
C PHE A 88 -19.64 14.11 -6.73
N TYR A 89 -18.89 14.42 -5.68
CA TYR A 89 -17.46 14.18 -5.63
C TYR A 89 -17.06 13.49 -4.32
N ASN A 90 -16.29 12.43 -4.43
CA ASN A 90 -15.80 11.62 -3.32
C ASN A 90 -14.39 11.09 -3.65
N ARG A 91 -13.85 10.15 -2.87
CA ARG A 91 -12.50 9.58 -3.11
C ARG A 91 -12.35 8.85 -4.45
N TYR A 92 -13.42 8.46 -5.07
CA TYR A 92 -13.40 7.84 -6.40
C TYR A 92 -13.35 8.89 -7.52
N GLY A 93 -13.71 10.14 -7.21
CA GLY A 93 -13.78 11.25 -8.14
C GLY A 93 -15.21 11.75 -8.35
N VAL A 94 -15.48 12.30 -9.55
CA VAL A 94 -16.77 12.89 -9.91
C VAL A 94 -17.75 11.81 -10.42
N SER A 95 -19.01 11.89 -9.98
CA SER A 95 -20.11 10.98 -10.36
C SER A 95 -21.42 11.75 -10.50
N ASP A 96 -22.37 11.21 -11.30
CA ASP A 96 -23.75 11.70 -11.39
C ASP A 96 -24.65 11.10 -10.31
N ARG A 97 -24.11 10.26 -9.41
CA ARG A 97 -24.82 9.60 -8.31
C ARG A 97 -24.08 9.81 -7.01
N ARG A 98 -24.84 9.91 -5.93
CA ARG A 98 -24.30 9.88 -4.59
C ARG A 98 -23.87 8.45 -4.24
N GLU A 99 -22.60 8.27 -3.87
CA GLU A 99 -22.02 6.98 -3.49
C GLU A 99 -21.30 7.11 -2.15
N ASP A 100 -22.02 6.88 -1.06
CA ASP A 100 -21.53 7.08 0.31
C ASP A 100 -20.40 6.09 0.70
N TYR A 101 -20.26 4.97 -0.02
CA TYR A 101 -19.18 4.01 0.20
C TYR A 101 -17.81 4.66 0.01
N TYR A 102 -17.67 5.56 -0.96
CA TYR A 102 -16.44 6.26 -1.28
C TYR A 102 -16.28 7.62 -0.57
N ALA A 103 -17.13 7.92 0.42
CA ALA A 103 -17.01 9.17 1.19
C ALA A 103 -15.61 9.31 1.82
N TYR A 104 -15.12 10.53 1.91
CA TYR A 104 -13.97 10.86 2.73
C TYR A 104 -14.26 10.56 4.19
N MET A 105 -13.21 10.27 4.96
CA MET A 105 -13.34 10.00 6.39
C MET A 105 -12.20 10.67 7.15
N ILE A 106 -12.57 11.47 8.14
CA ILE A 106 -11.66 12.01 9.13
C ILE A 106 -11.86 11.23 10.42
N VAL A 107 -10.76 10.76 11.01
CA VAL A 107 -10.74 10.11 12.32
C VAL A 107 -10.12 11.08 13.33
N PRO A 108 -10.93 11.82 14.10
CA PRO A 108 -10.42 12.82 15.03
C PRO A 108 -9.50 12.20 16.08
N GLY A 109 -8.33 12.82 16.30
CA GLY A 109 -7.30 12.34 17.22
C GLY A 109 -6.39 11.25 16.64
N PHE A 110 -6.59 10.84 15.37
CA PHE A 110 -5.60 10.02 14.67
C PHE A 110 -4.41 10.88 14.27
N LYS A 111 -3.21 10.38 14.57
CA LYS A 111 -1.94 11.04 14.20
C LYS A 111 -1.06 10.04 13.47
N THR A 112 -0.56 10.44 12.32
CA THR A 112 0.53 9.70 11.68
C THR A 112 1.81 9.88 12.52
N PRO A 113 2.51 8.80 12.87
CA PRO A 113 3.79 8.93 13.58
C PRO A 113 4.75 9.87 12.83
N GLU A 114 5.44 10.75 13.57
CA GLU A 114 6.33 11.76 12.96
C GLU A 114 7.43 11.13 12.11
N TRP A 115 7.94 9.96 12.50
CA TRP A 115 8.96 9.24 11.73
C TRP A 115 8.47 8.76 10.35
N ALA A 116 7.15 8.58 10.17
CA ALA A 116 6.56 8.12 8.91
C ALA A 116 6.27 9.26 7.93
N LYS A 117 6.21 10.51 8.44
CA LYS A 117 5.90 11.67 7.62
C LYS A 117 7.08 12.07 6.74
N GLY A 118 6.92 11.87 5.44
CA GLY A 118 7.97 12.16 4.47
C GLY A 118 9.10 11.14 4.40
N ALA A 119 9.01 10.03 5.16
CA ALA A 119 10.03 8.98 5.15
C ALA A 119 10.16 8.33 3.76
N VAL A 120 11.40 8.14 3.34
CA VAL A 120 11.69 7.40 2.11
C VAL A 120 11.67 5.91 2.41
N MET A 121 10.70 5.20 1.82
CA MET A 121 10.52 3.76 2.03
C MET A 121 11.05 2.97 0.84
N TYR A 122 11.73 1.86 1.11
CA TYR A 122 12.21 0.92 0.10
C TYR A 122 11.57 -0.44 0.31
N GLN A 123 10.81 -0.91 -0.68
CA GLN A 123 10.24 -2.25 -0.64
C GLN A 123 11.26 -3.25 -1.16
N ILE A 124 11.53 -4.30 -0.37
CA ILE A 124 12.48 -5.35 -0.71
C ILE A 124 11.74 -6.65 -1.06
N PHE A 125 11.94 -7.10 -2.30
CA PHE A 125 11.67 -8.47 -2.71
C PHE A 125 12.93 -9.29 -2.38
N VAL A 126 12.92 -9.99 -1.24
CA VAL A 126 14.13 -10.56 -0.64
C VAL A 126 14.87 -11.50 -1.57
N ASP A 127 14.18 -12.46 -2.20
CA ASP A 127 14.76 -13.40 -3.16
C ASP A 127 15.56 -12.71 -4.29
N ARG A 128 15.23 -11.47 -4.61
CA ARG A 128 15.79 -10.71 -5.74
C ARG A 128 16.68 -9.54 -5.33
N PHE A 129 17.06 -9.46 -4.07
CA PHE A 129 17.80 -8.32 -3.56
C PHE A 129 19.30 -8.58 -3.42
N CYS A 130 19.68 -9.52 -2.59
CA CYS A 130 21.09 -9.92 -2.38
C CYS A 130 21.15 -11.28 -1.71
N ASN A 131 21.99 -12.19 -2.23
CA ASN A 131 22.32 -13.46 -1.61
C ASN A 131 23.48 -13.24 -0.64
N GLY A 132 23.28 -13.39 0.66
CA GLY A 132 24.29 -13.24 1.70
C GLY A 132 24.76 -14.58 2.26
N ASP A 133 23.95 -15.63 2.17
CA ASP A 133 24.26 -16.96 2.67
C ASP A 133 23.85 -18.03 1.63
N PRO A 134 24.74 -18.41 0.70
CA PRO A 134 24.43 -19.42 -0.31
C PRO A 134 24.05 -20.81 0.24
N ASP A 135 24.31 -21.08 1.52
CA ASP A 135 23.96 -22.35 2.16
C ASP A 135 22.47 -22.46 2.48
N ASN A 136 21.72 -21.36 2.41
CA ASN A 136 20.28 -21.34 2.59
C ASN A 136 19.49 -21.34 1.27
N ASP A 137 20.14 -21.35 0.12
CA ASP A 137 19.47 -21.30 -1.19
C ASP A 137 18.50 -22.43 -1.40
N VAL A 138 17.39 -22.15 -2.11
CA VAL A 138 16.48 -23.18 -2.62
C VAL A 138 17.18 -24.01 -3.68
N GLU A 139 17.14 -25.33 -3.53
CA GLU A 139 17.74 -26.25 -4.50
C GLU A 139 16.79 -26.59 -5.66
N ASP A 140 17.37 -27.04 -6.77
CA ASP A 140 16.60 -27.54 -7.93
C ASP A 140 15.75 -28.76 -7.54
N GLY A 141 14.42 -28.63 -7.68
CA GLY A 141 13.50 -29.73 -7.37
C GLY A 141 13.29 -29.97 -5.88
N GLU A 142 13.67 -29.04 -5.01
CA GLU A 142 13.46 -29.17 -3.56
C GLU A 142 11.99 -29.38 -3.20
N TYR A 143 11.09 -28.73 -3.95
CA TYR A 143 9.64 -28.91 -3.83
C TYR A 143 8.92 -28.60 -5.16
N ILE A 144 7.63 -28.93 -5.21
CA ILE A 144 6.78 -28.68 -6.37
C ILE A 144 5.77 -27.57 -6.02
N TYR A 145 5.64 -26.59 -6.89
CA TYR A 145 4.65 -25.53 -6.76
C TYR A 145 3.96 -25.30 -8.11
N ILE A 146 2.60 -25.30 -8.09
CA ILE A 146 1.76 -25.19 -9.30
C ILE A 146 2.26 -26.14 -10.41
N GLY A 147 2.39 -27.43 -10.06
CA GLY A 147 2.68 -28.52 -11.00
C GLY A 147 4.09 -28.55 -11.60
N ALA A 148 5.05 -27.77 -11.07
CA ALA A 148 6.42 -27.81 -11.54
C ALA A 148 7.43 -27.61 -10.38
N PRO A 149 8.67 -28.15 -10.52
CA PRO A 149 9.69 -28.08 -9.48
C PRO A 149 10.26 -26.68 -9.30
N SER A 150 10.76 -26.40 -8.08
CA SER A 150 11.61 -25.25 -7.80
C SER A 150 12.90 -25.28 -8.62
N ARG A 151 13.44 -24.11 -8.94
CA ARG A 151 14.67 -23.93 -9.72
C ARG A 151 15.57 -22.89 -9.09
N LYS A 152 16.84 -23.25 -8.89
CA LYS A 152 17.89 -22.32 -8.46
C LYS A 152 18.44 -21.56 -9.66
N ILE A 153 18.38 -20.24 -9.64
CA ILE A 153 18.95 -19.39 -10.67
C ILE A 153 20.40 -19.07 -10.30
N LYS A 154 21.32 -19.47 -11.16
CA LYS A 154 22.77 -19.30 -10.95
C LYS A 154 23.31 -18.00 -11.47
N ASP A 155 22.69 -17.45 -12.51
CA ASP A 155 23.08 -16.17 -13.10
C ASP A 155 22.08 -15.08 -12.69
N TRP A 156 22.48 -14.21 -11.80
CA TRP A 156 21.66 -13.07 -11.34
C TRP A 156 21.32 -12.07 -12.45
N ASN A 157 22.00 -12.09 -13.58
CA ASN A 157 21.69 -11.27 -14.75
C ASN A 157 20.66 -11.94 -15.69
N GLN A 158 20.25 -13.16 -15.39
CA GLN A 158 19.19 -13.81 -16.17
C GLN A 158 17.90 -13.01 -16.10
N VAL A 159 17.29 -12.73 -17.26
CA VAL A 159 16.02 -12.05 -17.33
C VAL A 159 14.92 -12.98 -16.77
N PRO A 160 14.06 -12.48 -15.86
CA PRO A 160 12.94 -13.25 -15.32
C PRO A 160 11.98 -13.73 -16.41
N GLU A 161 11.46 -14.93 -16.26
CA GLU A 161 10.47 -15.52 -17.17
C GLU A 161 9.04 -15.03 -16.85
N ALA A 162 8.08 -15.21 -17.75
CA ALA A 162 6.70 -14.74 -17.57
C ALA A 162 5.96 -15.39 -16.38
N LEU A 163 6.32 -16.62 -15.99
CA LEU A 163 5.79 -17.33 -14.81
C LEU A 163 6.93 -17.73 -13.88
N ASP A 164 7.59 -16.73 -13.34
CA ASP A 164 8.86 -16.85 -12.64
C ASP A 164 8.73 -17.15 -11.13
N ILE A 165 7.56 -17.62 -10.71
CA ILE A 165 7.21 -17.85 -9.30
C ILE A 165 7.97 -19.00 -8.62
N ARG A 166 8.64 -19.87 -9.40
CA ARG A 166 9.40 -21.03 -8.93
C ARG A 166 10.90 -20.89 -9.12
N ASN A 167 11.35 -19.79 -9.70
CA ASN A 167 12.75 -19.51 -9.96
C ASN A 167 13.31 -18.66 -8.81
N PHE A 168 14.25 -19.21 -8.07
CA PHE A 168 14.84 -18.59 -6.89
C PHE A 168 16.25 -18.09 -7.20
N TYR A 169 16.51 -16.83 -6.86
CA TYR A 169 17.81 -16.21 -7.01
C TYR A 169 18.64 -16.29 -5.72
N GLY A 170 18.00 -16.71 -4.62
CA GLY A 170 18.69 -16.97 -3.36
C GLY A 170 18.95 -15.70 -2.54
N GLY A 171 18.26 -14.61 -2.81
CA GLY A 171 18.31 -13.45 -1.89
C GLY A 171 17.73 -13.79 -0.53
N ASP A 172 18.37 -13.31 0.55
CA ASP A 172 18.06 -13.63 1.94
C ASP A 172 18.20 -12.44 2.88
N LEU A 173 17.88 -12.63 4.16
CA LEU A 173 18.01 -11.57 5.18
C LEU A 173 19.46 -11.22 5.50
N GLN A 174 20.41 -12.17 5.34
CA GLN A 174 21.84 -11.88 5.47
C GLN A 174 22.27 -10.91 4.36
N GLY A 175 21.83 -11.14 3.12
CA GLY A 175 22.09 -10.24 2.00
C GLY A 175 21.49 -8.83 2.21
N VAL A 176 20.32 -8.75 2.86
CA VAL A 176 19.77 -7.44 3.26
C VAL A 176 20.68 -6.77 4.30
N LEU A 177 21.12 -7.51 5.32
CA LEU A 177 22.06 -6.98 6.32
C LEU A 177 23.35 -6.46 5.66
N ASP A 178 23.92 -7.20 4.73
CA ASP A 178 25.14 -6.82 4.00
C ASP A 178 24.96 -5.57 3.13
N LYS A 179 23.72 -5.18 2.85
CA LYS A 179 23.35 -4.01 2.04
C LYS A 179 22.77 -2.84 2.84
N LEU A 180 22.78 -2.89 4.17
CA LEU A 180 22.25 -1.80 5.00
C LEU A 180 22.98 -0.48 4.75
N ASP A 181 24.32 -0.50 4.63
CA ASP A 181 25.09 0.71 4.35
C ASP A 181 24.69 1.32 2.99
N TYR A 182 24.51 0.47 1.97
CA TYR A 182 24.00 0.91 0.66
C TYR A 182 22.61 1.56 0.77
N LEU A 183 21.69 0.98 1.53
CA LEU A 183 20.36 1.54 1.73
C LEU A 183 20.41 2.86 2.51
N GLN A 184 21.30 2.95 3.49
CA GLN A 184 21.51 4.17 4.25
C GLN A 184 22.10 5.29 3.38
N ASP A 185 23.11 4.99 2.55
CA ASP A 185 23.71 5.94 1.61
C ASP A 185 22.71 6.42 0.55
N LEU A 186 21.74 5.55 0.19
CA LEU A 186 20.64 5.91 -0.70
C LEU A 186 19.58 6.81 -0.02
N GLY A 187 19.67 7.01 1.30
CA GLY A 187 18.74 7.82 2.07
C GLY A 187 17.45 7.11 2.45
N ILE A 188 17.46 5.78 2.51
CA ILE A 188 16.31 4.99 2.93
C ILE A 188 16.14 5.05 4.44
N GLU A 189 14.94 5.40 4.90
CA GLU A 189 14.59 5.51 6.31
C GLU A 189 13.74 4.34 6.81
N VAL A 190 12.99 3.71 5.90
CA VAL A 190 12.10 2.59 6.22
C VAL A 190 12.24 1.47 5.20
N ILE A 191 12.49 0.25 5.67
CA ILE A 191 12.46 -0.96 4.86
C ILE A 191 11.09 -1.62 5.00
N TYR A 192 10.46 -1.90 3.87
CA TYR A 192 9.23 -2.68 3.78
C TYR A 192 9.52 -4.01 3.08
N PHE A 193 9.42 -5.12 3.78
CA PHE A 193 9.64 -6.43 3.18
C PHE A 193 8.39 -6.97 2.47
N ASN A 194 8.57 -7.61 1.31
CA ASN A 194 7.63 -8.63 0.87
C ASN A 194 7.51 -9.70 1.97
N PRO A 195 6.46 -10.53 1.97
CA PRO A 195 6.29 -11.52 3.03
C PRO A 195 7.55 -12.36 3.24
N LEU A 196 7.87 -12.65 4.52
CA LEU A 196 9.06 -13.39 4.93
C LEU A 196 8.75 -14.82 5.38
N PHE A 197 7.47 -15.16 5.48
CA PHE A 197 7.00 -16.39 6.07
C PHE A 197 7.09 -17.57 5.09
N VAL A 198 7.03 -18.80 5.64
CA VAL A 198 7.08 -20.05 4.85
C VAL A 198 6.09 -20.01 3.70
N SER A 199 6.59 -20.10 2.49
CA SER A 199 5.81 -20.04 1.25
C SER A 199 6.56 -20.72 0.09
N PRO A 200 5.86 -21.42 -0.80
CA PRO A 200 6.46 -22.14 -1.91
C PRO A 200 6.90 -21.27 -3.08
N SER A 201 6.41 -20.04 -3.17
CA SER A 201 6.80 -19.11 -4.22
C SER A 201 7.99 -18.24 -3.81
N ASN A 202 8.69 -17.72 -4.81
CA ASN A 202 9.77 -16.76 -4.57
C ASN A 202 9.28 -15.44 -3.98
N HIS A 203 8.06 -14.99 -4.32
CA HIS A 203 7.46 -13.74 -3.83
C HIS A 203 6.83 -13.86 -2.44
N LYS A 204 6.61 -15.07 -1.92
CA LYS A 204 6.10 -15.37 -0.58
C LYS A 204 4.70 -14.82 -0.23
N TYR A 205 3.89 -14.39 -1.20
CA TYR A 205 2.51 -13.92 -0.91
C TYR A 205 1.51 -15.05 -0.65
N ASP A 206 1.83 -16.29 -1.02
CA ASP A 206 1.06 -17.50 -0.78
C ASP A 206 1.55 -18.23 0.50
N ILE A 207 1.46 -17.48 1.61
CA ILE A 207 1.96 -17.91 2.92
C ILE A 207 1.23 -19.17 3.38
N GLN A 208 2.00 -20.19 3.76
CA GLN A 208 1.50 -21.43 4.32
C GLN A 208 1.51 -21.45 5.85
N ASP A 209 2.43 -20.71 6.45
CA ASP A 209 2.60 -20.66 7.89
C ASP A 209 3.12 -19.31 8.34
N TYR A 210 2.35 -18.61 9.17
CA TYR A 210 2.71 -17.31 9.73
C TYR A 210 3.57 -17.39 11.00
N ASP A 211 3.73 -18.58 11.57
CA ASP A 211 4.50 -18.76 12.80
C ASP A 211 6.03 -18.89 12.55
N TYR A 212 6.41 -19.11 11.27
CA TYR A 212 7.81 -19.34 10.91
C TYR A 212 8.27 -18.48 9.74
N ILE A 213 9.48 -17.94 9.88
CA ILE A 213 10.22 -17.36 8.76
C ILE A 213 10.57 -18.48 7.77
N ASP A 214 10.54 -18.17 6.48
CA ASP A 214 10.97 -19.14 5.47
C ASP A 214 12.45 -19.50 5.69
N PRO A 215 12.81 -20.79 5.77
CA PRO A 215 14.19 -21.22 6.07
C PRO A 215 15.22 -20.66 5.09
N HIS A 216 14.83 -20.45 3.84
CA HIS A 216 15.70 -19.90 2.80
C HIS A 216 15.96 -18.40 2.95
N TYR A 217 15.33 -17.74 3.93
CA TYR A 217 15.59 -16.34 4.26
C TYR A 217 16.43 -16.15 5.53
N GLY A 218 16.66 -17.24 6.28
CA GLY A 218 17.45 -17.23 7.50
C GLY A 218 18.59 -18.23 7.49
N LYS A 219 19.26 -18.35 8.62
CA LYS A 219 20.31 -19.36 8.79
C LYS A 219 19.70 -20.71 9.09
N ILE A 220 19.84 -21.69 8.19
CA ILE A 220 19.32 -23.05 8.39
C ILE A 220 20.14 -23.72 9.50
N VAL A 221 19.49 -24.08 10.61
CA VAL A 221 20.13 -24.74 11.78
C VAL A 221 19.82 -26.24 11.82
N ALA A 222 18.78 -26.68 11.10
CA ALA A 222 18.45 -28.09 10.98
C ALA A 222 17.88 -28.34 9.56
N ASP A 223 18.42 -29.29 8.88
CA ASP A 223 17.96 -29.79 7.58
C ASP A 223 17.60 -31.26 7.70
N GLY A 224 16.34 -31.62 7.42
CA GLY A 224 15.86 -33.00 7.44
C GLY A 224 16.46 -33.85 6.31
N GLY A 225 17.05 -33.21 5.29
CA GLY A 225 17.72 -33.87 4.17
C GLY A 225 16.83 -34.73 3.27
N GLU A 226 15.51 -34.70 3.52
CA GLU A 226 14.56 -35.48 2.71
C GLU A 226 14.05 -34.60 1.56
N THR A 227 14.12 -35.14 0.36
CA THR A 227 13.45 -34.62 -0.80
C THR A 227 11.94 -34.87 -0.72
N LEU A 228 11.15 -34.15 -1.48
CA LEU A 228 9.72 -34.44 -1.60
C LEU A 228 9.51 -35.90 -1.99
N PRO A 229 8.49 -36.58 -1.44
CA PRO A 229 8.13 -37.92 -1.84
C PRO A 229 7.88 -37.99 -3.35
N GLU A 230 8.27 -39.13 -3.98
CA GLU A 230 7.97 -39.38 -5.38
C GLU A 230 6.46 -39.22 -5.63
N GLY A 231 6.09 -38.38 -6.59
CA GLY A 231 4.68 -38.07 -6.90
C GLY A 231 4.03 -37.00 -6.05
N ALA A 232 4.75 -36.29 -5.17
CA ALA A 232 4.22 -35.10 -4.52
C ALA A 232 3.83 -34.07 -5.58
N SER A 233 2.57 -33.67 -5.60
CA SER A 233 2.02 -32.75 -6.61
C SER A 233 1.81 -31.35 -6.11
N ASP A 234 2.00 -31.13 -4.83
CA ASP A 234 1.82 -29.86 -4.17
C ASP A 234 2.90 -29.63 -3.10
N ASN A 235 2.90 -28.44 -2.55
CA ASN A 235 3.88 -27.99 -1.57
C ASN A 235 3.38 -28.07 -0.12
N ILE A 236 2.44 -28.94 0.17
CA ILE A 236 2.05 -29.28 1.56
C ILE A 236 3.28 -29.70 2.38
N HIS A 237 4.29 -30.23 1.69
CA HIS A 237 5.57 -30.68 2.26
C HIS A 237 6.70 -29.66 2.08
N ALA A 238 6.36 -28.39 1.84
CA ALA A 238 7.36 -27.34 1.71
C ALA A 238 8.29 -27.23 2.94
N THR A 239 9.37 -26.57 2.75
CA THR A 239 10.57 -26.37 3.59
C THR A 239 10.37 -26.36 5.10
N LYS A 240 9.22 -25.94 5.62
CA LYS A 240 8.87 -25.97 7.03
C LYS A 240 9.14 -27.29 7.74
N TYR A 241 8.95 -28.43 7.07
CA TYR A 241 9.09 -29.76 7.67
C TYR A 241 10.49 -30.34 7.52
N GLN A 242 11.27 -29.81 6.59
CA GLN A 242 12.59 -30.31 6.26
C GLN A 242 13.71 -29.44 6.81
N LYS A 243 13.53 -28.10 6.77
CA LYS A 243 14.51 -27.13 7.20
C LYS A 243 13.95 -26.25 8.33
N LYS A 244 14.82 -25.85 9.24
CA LYS A 244 14.49 -24.95 10.35
C LYS A 244 15.56 -23.87 10.49
N VAL A 245 15.13 -22.68 10.82
CA VAL A 245 15.95 -21.51 11.16
C VAL A 245 15.96 -21.24 12.64
#